data_f55f246b2e5722303a52229aa0c39dee
#
_entry.id   f55f246b2e5722303a52229aa0c39dee
#
_cell.length_a   1.000
_cell.length_b   1.000
_cell.length_c   1.000
_cell.angle_alpha   90.00
_cell.angle_beta   90.00
_cell.angle_gamma   90.00
#
_symmetry.space_group_name_H-M   'P 1'
#
loop_
_entity.id
_entity.type
_entity.pdbx_description
1 polymer ?
#
loop_
_entity_poly.entity_id
_entity_poly.type
_entity_poly.pdbx_seq_one_letter_code
_entity_poly.pdbx_strand_id
1 'polypeptide(L)'
;MPITKFTNLDFDQIKTSIKDYLRSNSDFSGFDFEGSNFSVLLDTLAYNTYITAFNSNMVVNESFLDSATLRENVVSLARNIGYVPRSRSAAEAVVSFQLDLGDASSGAVYGTTVELTKGLVCTGSIQDSSFTFSISENIVKPVVIENSRYIVKFENLTVSQGTYLTKNFTFNNSLDQKFILDNPFIDTSTIHVYVKGDAGSKREYLISDDISNIDSTSRVYFLQEVQDEKYEIRFGDGITVSYTHLRAHETQTH
;
A
#
# COMPACT_ATOMS: atom_id res chain seq x y z
N MET A 1 6.35 -8.04 21.97
CA MET A 1 6.27 -9.35 22.64
C MET A 1 7.66 -9.98 22.71
N PRO A 2 7.96 -10.81 23.72
CA PRO A 2 9.25 -11.48 23.75
C PRO A 2 9.32 -12.53 22.61
N ILE A 3 10.39 -12.46 21.84
CA ILE A 3 10.69 -13.48 20.82
C ILE A 3 10.83 -14.82 21.53
N THR A 4 10.03 -15.80 21.14
CA THR A 4 10.12 -17.14 21.69
C THR A 4 11.35 -17.84 21.13
N LYS A 5 12.28 -18.26 21.99
CA LYS A 5 13.46 -19.01 21.60
C LYS A 5 13.15 -20.49 21.70
N PHE A 6 13.11 -21.20 20.58
CA PHE A 6 12.88 -22.64 20.52
C PHE A 6 14.18 -23.45 20.57
N THR A 7 15.30 -22.81 20.22
CA THR A 7 16.62 -23.44 20.19
C THR A 7 17.63 -22.53 20.90
N ASN A 8 18.70 -23.14 21.43
CA ASN A 8 19.79 -22.38 22.02
C ASN A 8 20.60 -21.66 20.91
N LEU A 9 20.81 -20.36 21.09
CA LEU A 9 21.57 -19.49 20.18
C LEU A 9 22.93 -19.07 20.77
N ASP A 10 23.51 -19.94 21.63
CA ASP A 10 24.84 -19.70 22.18
C ASP A 10 25.86 -20.57 21.45
N PHE A 11 26.74 -19.94 20.72
CA PHE A 11 27.78 -20.61 19.92
C PHE A 11 28.71 -21.45 20.79
N ASP A 12 29.13 -20.94 21.96
CA ASP A 12 30.07 -21.62 22.84
C ASP A 12 29.42 -22.83 23.49
N GLN A 13 28.16 -22.75 23.86
CA GLN A 13 27.40 -23.91 24.38
C GLN A 13 27.20 -24.97 23.30
N ILE A 14 26.90 -24.59 22.06
CA ILE A 14 26.79 -25.52 20.93
C ILE A 14 28.13 -26.24 20.72
N LYS A 15 29.22 -25.47 20.65
CA LYS A 15 30.57 -26.04 20.52
C LYS A 15 30.93 -27.00 21.65
N THR A 16 30.62 -26.62 22.88
CA THR A 16 30.83 -27.46 24.06
C THR A 16 30.02 -28.75 23.97
N SER A 17 28.75 -28.68 23.62
CA SER A 17 27.89 -29.85 23.47
C SER A 17 28.41 -30.81 22.39
N ILE A 18 28.92 -30.28 21.27
CA ILE A 18 29.55 -31.12 20.23
C ILE A 18 30.80 -31.79 20.75
N LYS A 19 31.67 -31.09 21.50
CA LYS A 19 32.87 -31.68 22.11
C LYS A 19 32.53 -32.75 23.12
N ASP A 20 31.55 -32.52 23.96
CA ASP A 20 31.13 -33.48 24.98
C ASP A 20 30.51 -34.74 24.36
N TYR A 21 29.73 -34.57 23.28
CA TYR A 21 29.24 -35.71 22.50
C TYR A 21 30.39 -36.54 21.90
N LEU A 22 31.40 -35.88 21.29
CA LEU A 22 32.56 -36.60 20.74
C LEU A 22 33.40 -37.28 21.82
N ARG A 23 33.59 -36.66 22.99
CA ARG A 23 34.30 -37.25 24.13
C ARG A 23 33.58 -38.48 24.72
N SER A 24 32.27 -38.55 24.57
CA SER A 24 31.50 -39.73 25.01
C SER A 24 31.76 -40.96 24.13
N ASN A 25 32.32 -40.77 22.94
CA ASN A 25 32.73 -41.87 22.08
C ASN A 25 34.16 -42.31 22.44
N SER A 26 34.36 -43.63 22.56
CA SER A 26 35.63 -44.26 22.97
C SER A 26 36.84 -43.83 22.09
N ASP A 27 36.60 -43.62 20.81
CA ASP A 27 37.64 -43.28 19.82
C ASP A 27 38.22 -41.89 20.05
N PHE A 28 37.49 -41.00 20.73
CA PHE A 28 37.89 -39.61 20.99
C PHE A 28 38.10 -39.30 22.48
N SER A 29 38.07 -40.28 23.37
CA SER A 29 38.16 -40.12 24.83
C SER A 29 39.49 -39.59 25.30
N GLY A 30 40.34 -39.06 24.73
CA GLY A 30 41.59 -38.41 25.12
C GLY A 30 42.11 -37.45 24.08
N PHE A 31 41.25 -37.15 23.13
CA PHE A 31 41.64 -36.30 22.00
C PHE A 31 41.71 -34.81 22.40
N ASP A 32 42.78 -34.12 22.05
CA ASP A 32 42.89 -32.66 22.22
C ASP A 32 42.17 -31.92 21.08
N PHE A 33 40.97 -31.45 21.37
CA PHE A 33 40.15 -30.71 20.44
C PHE A 33 40.60 -29.27 20.25
N GLU A 34 41.37 -28.71 21.17
CA GLU A 34 41.81 -27.30 21.09
C GLU A 34 43.11 -27.12 20.33
N GLY A 35 44.05 -28.03 20.52
CA GLY A 35 45.41 -27.98 19.92
C GLY A 35 45.51 -28.53 18.50
N SER A 36 44.45 -29.11 17.97
CA SER A 36 44.45 -29.78 16.67
C SER A 36 43.74 -28.97 15.59
N ASN A 37 44.09 -29.22 14.31
CA ASN A 37 43.35 -28.67 13.17
C ASN A 37 41.88 -29.08 13.14
N PHE A 38 41.52 -30.09 13.96
CA PHE A 38 40.12 -30.49 14.13
C PHE A 38 39.26 -29.43 14.84
N SER A 39 39.87 -28.54 15.60
CA SER A 39 39.21 -27.36 16.20
C SER A 39 38.49 -26.51 15.15
N VAL A 40 39.11 -26.28 13.98
CA VAL A 40 38.50 -25.50 12.90
C VAL A 40 37.24 -26.19 12.34
N LEU A 41 37.26 -27.54 12.26
CA LEU A 41 36.10 -28.28 11.81
C LEU A 41 34.95 -28.20 12.82
N LEU A 42 35.27 -28.26 14.12
CA LEU A 42 34.29 -28.08 15.19
C LEU A 42 33.67 -26.68 15.18
N ASP A 43 34.49 -25.67 14.98
CA ASP A 43 34.01 -24.29 14.86
C ASP A 43 33.08 -24.12 13.65
N THR A 44 33.43 -24.70 12.52
CA THR A 44 32.59 -24.69 11.32
C THR A 44 31.24 -25.40 11.56
N LEU A 45 31.27 -26.55 12.23
CA LEU A 45 30.06 -27.31 12.56
C LEU A 45 29.19 -26.58 13.58
N ALA A 46 29.80 -25.99 14.62
CA ALA A 46 29.10 -25.19 15.62
C ALA A 46 28.48 -23.94 14.97
N TYR A 47 29.19 -23.27 14.06
CA TYR A 47 28.68 -22.13 13.33
C TYR A 47 27.49 -22.49 12.42
N ASN A 48 27.61 -23.58 11.67
CA ASN A 48 26.51 -24.07 10.86
C ASN A 48 25.26 -24.40 11.69
N THR A 49 25.47 -25.07 12.85
CA THR A 49 24.37 -25.36 13.79
C THR A 49 23.76 -24.10 14.34
N TYR A 50 24.56 -23.10 14.71
CA TYR A 50 24.11 -21.79 15.17
C TYR A 50 23.23 -21.09 14.14
N ILE A 51 23.69 -21.01 12.87
CA ILE A 51 22.93 -20.40 11.77
C ILE A 51 21.63 -21.15 11.52
N THR A 52 21.67 -22.48 11.53
CA THR A 52 20.46 -23.32 11.37
C THR A 52 19.47 -23.10 12.50
N ALA A 53 19.92 -23.02 13.74
CA ALA A 53 19.10 -22.72 14.91
C ALA A 53 18.50 -21.31 14.83
N PHE A 54 19.28 -20.32 14.39
CA PHE A 54 18.80 -18.96 14.17
C PHE A 54 17.69 -18.92 13.12
N ASN A 55 17.93 -19.53 11.95
CA ASN A 55 16.94 -19.60 10.88
C ASN A 55 15.67 -20.32 11.33
N SER A 56 15.80 -21.41 12.10
CA SER A 56 14.65 -22.13 12.65
C SER A 56 13.83 -21.26 13.59
N ASN A 57 14.48 -20.53 14.51
CA ASN A 57 13.79 -19.59 15.40
C ASN A 57 13.11 -18.48 14.61
N MET A 58 13.76 -17.94 13.58
CA MET A 58 13.20 -16.91 12.72
C MET A 58 11.94 -17.41 12.00
N VAL A 59 12.00 -18.59 11.36
CA VAL A 59 10.85 -19.19 10.67
C VAL A 59 9.67 -19.40 11.62
N VAL A 60 9.93 -19.93 12.82
CA VAL A 60 8.87 -20.15 13.81
C VAL A 60 8.26 -18.84 14.27
N ASN A 61 9.08 -17.82 14.59
CA ASN A 61 8.56 -16.51 15.02
C ASN A 61 7.76 -15.83 13.91
N GLU A 62 8.22 -15.93 12.66
CA GLU A 62 7.52 -15.35 11.50
C GLU A 62 6.26 -16.13 11.09
N SER A 63 6.01 -17.30 11.65
CA SER A 63 4.80 -18.09 11.37
C SER A 63 3.58 -17.67 12.19
N PHE A 64 3.75 -16.85 13.22
CA PHE A 64 2.67 -16.40 14.08
C PHE A 64 2.52 -14.89 14.03
N LEU A 65 1.27 -14.41 13.92
CA LEU A 65 0.95 -12.99 13.83
C LEU A 65 1.51 -12.17 15.00
N ASP A 66 1.51 -12.74 16.20
CA ASP A 66 1.97 -12.06 17.43
C ASP A 66 3.48 -11.87 17.50
N SER A 67 4.25 -12.72 16.84
CA SER A 67 5.71 -12.73 16.89
C SER A 67 6.39 -12.34 15.57
N ALA A 68 5.64 -12.28 14.48
CA ALA A 68 6.16 -11.87 13.18
C ALA A 68 6.63 -10.41 13.25
N THR A 69 7.82 -10.16 12.70
CA THR A 69 8.47 -8.84 12.67
C THR A 69 8.54 -8.27 11.26
N LEU A 70 8.58 -9.15 10.26
CA LEU A 70 8.60 -8.74 8.86
C LEU A 70 7.19 -8.35 8.42
N ARG A 71 7.01 -7.09 7.96
CA ARG A 71 5.72 -6.56 7.54
C ARG A 71 5.01 -7.48 6.53
N GLU A 72 5.74 -8.01 5.55
CA GLU A 72 5.18 -8.90 4.53
C GLU A 72 4.54 -10.17 5.12
N ASN A 73 5.19 -10.76 6.14
CA ASN A 73 4.65 -11.93 6.83
C ASN A 73 3.43 -11.56 7.66
N VAL A 74 3.48 -10.43 8.39
CA VAL A 74 2.32 -9.91 9.15
C VAL A 74 1.12 -9.69 8.24
N VAL A 75 1.32 -9.03 7.09
CA VAL A 75 0.27 -8.79 6.09
C VAL A 75 -0.28 -10.10 5.54
N SER A 76 0.60 -11.05 5.22
CA SER A 76 0.20 -12.37 4.70
C SER A 76 -0.64 -13.15 5.72
N LEU A 77 -0.22 -13.17 6.98
CA LEU A 77 -0.95 -13.84 8.07
C LEU A 77 -2.28 -13.15 8.37
N ALA A 78 -2.31 -11.80 8.39
CA ALA A 78 -3.53 -11.02 8.59
C ALA A 78 -4.56 -11.26 7.49
N ARG A 79 -4.10 -11.41 6.25
CA ARG A 79 -4.96 -11.75 5.11
C ARG A 79 -5.63 -13.11 5.25
N ASN A 80 -4.94 -14.11 5.79
CA ASN A 80 -5.51 -15.45 6.02
C ASN A 80 -6.71 -15.42 6.98
N ILE A 81 -6.79 -14.43 7.86
CA ILE A 81 -7.94 -14.22 8.76
C ILE A 81 -8.94 -13.16 8.22
N GLY A 82 -8.80 -12.75 6.97
CA GLY A 82 -9.72 -11.81 6.29
C GLY A 82 -9.45 -10.34 6.59
N TYR A 83 -8.36 -9.99 7.25
CA TYR A 83 -8.01 -8.59 7.51
C TYR A 83 -7.24 -7.99 6.34
N VAL A 84 -7.71 -6.85 5.82
CA VAL A 84 -6.99 -6.05 4.83
C VAL A 84 -6.28 -4.90 5.54
N PRO A 85 -4.95 -4.85 5.51
CA PRO A 85 -4.20 -3.75 6.12
C PRO A 85 -4.59 -2.40 5.49
N ARG A 86 -4.68 -1.37 6.32
CA ARG A 86 -4.92 -0.01 5.84
C ARG A 86 -3.64 0.58 5.26
N SER A 87 -3.81 1.33 4.20
CA SER A 87 -2.74 2.15 3.61
C SER A 87 -2.41 3.36 4.49
N ARG A 88 -1.49 4.17 4.02
CA ARG A 88 -1.30 5.52 4.55
C ARG A 88 -2.58 6.33 4.31
N SER A 89 -2.93 7.20 5.24
CA SER A 89 -4.06 8.11 5.10
C SER A 89 -3.54 9.52 4.83
N ALA A 90 -4.09 10.16 3.82
CA ALA A 90 -3.82 11.56 3.53
C ALA A 90 -4.41 12.47 4.61
N ALA A 91 -3.72 13.55 4.95
CA ALA A 91 -4.32 14.58 5.77
C ALA A 91 -5.36 15.34 4.96
N GLU A 92 -6.49 15.63 5.56
CA GLU A 92 -7.58 16.37 4.92
C GLU A 92 -7.72 17.75 5.53
N ALA A 93 -8.09 18.72 4.68
CA ALA A 93 -8.42 20.06 5.10
C ALA A 93 -9.68 20.55 4.37
N VAL A 94 -10.43 21.42 5.03
CA VAL A 94 -11.57 22.10 4.41
C VAL A 94 -11.15 23.53 4.12
N VAL A 95 -11.22 23.91 2.85
CA VAL A 95 -10.83 25.25 2.39
C VAL A 95 -12.02 25.93 1.73
N SER A 96 -12.07 27.26 1.86
CA SER A 96 -13.03 28.09 1.15
C SER A 96 -12.31 29.27 0.54
N PHE A 97 -12.58 29.56 -0.72
CA PHE A 97 -12.01 30.68 -1.44
C PHE A 97 -12.99 31.20 -2.50
N GLN A 98 -12.73 32.40 -2.96
CA GLN A 98 -13.49 33.00 -4.07
C GLN A 98 -12.55 33.45 -5.18
N LEU A 99 -13.02 33.31 -6.39
CA LEU A 99 -12.38 33.85 -7.59
C LEU A 99 -13.13 35.11 -8.02
N ASP A 100 -12.39 36.18 -8.20
CA ASP A 100 -12.86 37.42 -8.78
C ASP A 100 -12.45 37.46 -10.26
N LEU A 101 -13.42 37.36 -11.16
CA LEU A 101 -13.19 37.29 -12.59
C LEU A 101 -13.16 38.69 -13.24
N GLY A 102 -13.49 39.74 -12.48
CA GLY A 102 -13.44 41.13 -12.98
C GLY A 102 -14.76 41.86 -12.89
N ASP A 103 -14.76 43.08 -13.44
CA ASP A 103 -15.90 44.01 -13.39
C ASP A 103 -17.01 43.54 -14.34
N ALA A 104 -18.24 43.44 -13.85
CA ALA A 104 -19.42 43.09 -14.63
C ALA A 104 -19.80 44.20 -15.65
N SER A 105 -19.35 45.45 -15.44
CA SER A 105 -19.58 46.54 -16.36
C SER A 105 -18.57 46.61 -17.51
N SER A 106 -17.52 45.80 -17.49
CA SER A 106 -16.44 45.82 -18.50
C SER A 106 -16.83 45.29 -19.88
N GLY A 107 -18.06 44.74 -20.02
CA GLY A 107 -18.52 44.09 -21.26
C GLY A 107 -17.90 42.71 -21.51
N ALA A 108 -17.07 42.24 -20.62
CA ALA A 108 -16.55 40.86 -20.68
C ALA A 108 -17.69 39.85 -20.45
N VAL A 109 -17.79 38.87 -21.32
CA VAL A 109 -18.78 37.80 -21.22
C VAL A 109 -18.07 36.57 -20.64
N TYR A 110 -18.40 36.23 -19.41
CA TYR A 110 -17.96 34.98 -18.79
C TYR A 110 -19.04 33.90 -18.95
N GLY A 111 -18.63 32.66 -18.95
CA GLY A 111 -19.58 31.55 -18.91
C GLY A 111 -20.45 31.59 -17.64
N THR A 112 -21.57 30.87 -17.66
CA THR A 112 -22.45 30.77 -16.48
C THR A 112 -21.86 29.97 -15.33
N THR A 113 -20.83 29.20 -15.59
CA THR A 113 -20.17 28.32 -14.63
C THR A 113 -18.66 28.33 -14.82
N VAL A 114 -17.94 28.09 -13.73
CA VAL A 114 -16.50 27.80 -13.70
C VAL A 114 -16.26 26.44 -13.16
N GLU A 115 -15.41 25.67 -13.80
CA GLU A 115 -14.99 24.34 -13.40
C GLU A 115 -13.61 24.40 -12.76
N LEU A 116 -13.52 23.94 -11.50
CA LEU A 116 -12.27 23.63 -10.84
C LEU A 116 -11.90 22.20 -11.22
N THR A 117 -10.88 22.03 -12.02
CA THR A 117 -10.45 20.70 -12.46
C THR A 117 -9.75 19.96 -11.34
N LYS A 118 -9.94 18.64 -11.30
CA LYS A 118 -9.24 17.73 -10.37
C LYS A 118 -7.71 17.90 -10.45
N GLY A 119 -7.07 17.79 -9.32
CA GLY A 119 -5.62 17.96 -9.18
C GLY A 119 -5.28 18.98 -8.09
N LEU A 120 -4.12 19.59 -8.21
CA LEU A 120 -3.60 20.54 -7.24
C LEU A 120 -4.52 21.77 -7.09
N VAL A 121 -4.93 22.05 -5.85
CA VAL A 121 -5.75 23.23 -5.51
C VAL A 121 -4.92 24.27 -4.78
N CYS A 122 -4.20 23.85 -3.75
CA CYS A 122 -3.42 24.78 -2.93
C CYS A 122 -2.18 24.11 -2.36
N THR A 123 -1.28 24.94 -1.86
CA THR A 123 -0.09 24.53 -1.12
C THR A 123 -0.12 25.16 0.27
N GLY A 124 0.22 24.38 1.28
CA GLY A 124 0.43 24.85 2.64
C GLY A 124 1.90 24.72 3.01
N SER A 125 2.40 25.61 3.85
CA SER A 125 3.77 25.51 4.38
C SER A 125 3.79 25.62 5.90
N ILE A 126 4.57 24.76 6.53
CA ILE A 126 4.83 24.78 7.96
C ILE A 126 6.34 24.70 8.14
N GLN A 127 6.92 25.73 8.77
CA GLN A 127 8.37 25.90 8.88
C GLN A 127 9.02 25.82 7.47
N ASP A 128 9.97 24.88 7.28
CA ASP A 128 10.68 24.71 6.00
C ASP A 128 10.05 23.65 5.09
N SER A 129 8.90 23.07 5.47
CA SER A 129 8.22 22.02 4.71
C SER A 129 7.01 22.58 3.98
N SER A 130 6.88 22.23 2.68
CA SER A 130 5.75 22.59 1.84
C SER A 130 4.92 21.36 1.52
N PHE A 131 3.61 21.47 1.67
CA PHE A 131 2.64 20.41 1.42
C PHE A 131 1.68 20.82 0.32
N THR A 132 1.41 19.92 -0.59
CA THR A 132 0.44 20.10 -1.68
C THR A 132 -0.89 19.49 -1.30
N PHE A 133 -2.00 20.14 -1.69
CA PHE A 133 -3.36 19.65 -1.47
C PHE A 133 -4.11 19.59 -2.78
N SER A 134 -4.78 18.49 -3.02
CA SER A 134 -5.46 18.18 -4.28
C SER A 134 -6.91 17.75 -4.05
N ILE A 135 -7.71 17.84 -5.12
CA ILE A 135 -9.06 17.28 -5.20
C ILE A 135 -9.09 16.12 -6.20
N SER A 136 -9.94 15.13 -5.95
CA SER A 136 -10.09 13.94 -6.78
C SER A 136 -11.10 14.12 -7.92
N GLU A 137 -12.01 15.09 -7.82
CA GLU A 137 -13.10 15.31 -8.76
C GLU A 137 -13.15 16.75 -9.27
N ASN A 138 -13.75 16.92 -10.46
CA ASN A 138 -14.03 18.23 -11.01
C ASN A 138 -15.23 18.86 -10.30
N ILE A 139 -15.11 20.12 -9.91
CA ILE A 139 -16.15 20.85 -9.22
C ILE A 139 -16.61 22.03 -10.05
N VAL A 140 -17.89 22.06 -10.40
CA VAL A 140 -18.49 23.13 -11.18
C VAL A 140 -19.29 24.05 -10.26
N LYS A 141 -19.02 25.36 -10.31
CA LYS A 141 -19.74 26.38 -9.54
C LYS A 141 -20.27 27.47 -10.47
N PRO A 142 -21.44 28.03 -10.13
CA PRO A 142 -22.01 29.15 -10.93
C PRO A 142 -21.21 30.42 -10.72
N VAL A 143 -21.17 31.25 -11.78
CA VAL A 143 -20.71 32.63 -11.72
C VAL A 143 -21.85 33.50 -11.22
N VAL A 144 -21.63 34.27 -10.18
CA VAL A 144 -22.60 35.23 -9.62
C VAL A 144 -22.07 36.64 -9.69
N ILE A 145 -22.97 37.62 -9.80
CA ILE A 145 -22.59 39.04 -9.78
C ILE A 145 -22.82 39.58 -8.37
N GLU A 146 -21.73 39.99 -7.72
CA GLU A 146 -21.75 40.63 -6.41
C GLU A 146 -20.97 41.94 -6.49
N ASN A 147 -21.56 43.04 -5.99
CA ASN A 147 -20.93 44.37 -5.99
C ASN A 147 -20.35 44.77 -7.37
N SER A 148 -21.12 44.52 -8.45
CA SER A 148 -20.70 44.77 -9.84
C SER A 148 -19.48 43.98 -10.30
N ARG A 149 -19.16 42.86 -9.67
CA ARG A 149 -18.07 41.97 -10.06
C ARG A 149 -18.58 40.55 -10.28
N TYR A 150 -17.97 39.85 -11.22
CA TYR A 150 -18.21 38.42 -11.42
C TYR A 150 -17.40 37.62 -10.40
N ILE A 151 -18.10 36.94 -9.50
CA ILE A 151 -17.51 36.16 -8.39
C ILE A 151 -17.92 34.71 -8.53
N VAL A 152 -16.97 33.81 -8.25
CA VAL A 152 -17.22 32.35 -8.08
C VAL A 152 -16.75 31.95 -6.71
N LYS A 153 -17.63 31.31 -5.94
CA LYS A 153 -17.35 30.87 -4.56
C LYS A 153 -17.20 29.36 -4.51
N PHE A 154 -16.07 28.92 -3.99
CA PHE A 154 -15.80 27.53 -3.63
C PHE A 154 -15.79 27.45 -2.09
N GLU A 155 -16.91 26.99 -1.53
CA GLU A 155 -17.09 26.93 -0.09
C GLU A 155 -17.06 25.47 0.37
N ASN A 156 -16.44 25.23 1.54
CA ASN A 156 -16.36 23.93 2.19
C ASN A 156 -15.79 22.82 1.28
N LEU A 157 -14.73 23.17 0.53
CA LEU A 157 -14.04 22.24 -0.34
C LEU A 157 -13.10 21.37 0.48
N THR A 158 -13.37 20.06 0.53
CA THR A 158 -12.43 19.10 1.12
C THR A 158 -11.27 18.86 0.17
N VAL A 159 -10.06 19.08 0.63
CA VAL A 159 -8.81 18.83 -0.10
C VAL A 159 -7.97 17.83 0.68
N SER A 160 -7.35 16.89 -0.02
CA SER A 160 -6.47 15.87 0.56
C SER A 160 -5.01 16.18 0.26
N GLN A 161 -4.15 15.97 1.25
CA GLN A 161 -2.70 16.15 1.08
C GLN A 161 -2.15 15.15 0.08
N GLY A 162 -1.41 15.65 -0.89
CA GLY A 162 -0.75 14.85 -1.90
C GLY A 162 -1.08 15.28 -3.32
N THR A 163 -0.59 14.50 -4.27
CA THR A 163 -0.80 14.72 -5.70
C THR A 163 -1.75 13.69 -6.26
N TYR A 164 -2.73 14.13 -7.01
CA TYR A 164 -3.68 13.25 -7.68
C TYR A 164 -3.02 12.60 -8.90
N LEU A 165 -2.94 11.27 -8.90
CA LEU A 165 -2.36 10.47 -9.98
C LEU A 165 -3.43 9.66 -10.70
N THR A 166 -3.16 9.33 -11.96
CA THR A 166 -4.00 8.46 -12.78
C THR A 166 -3.17 7.33 -13.35
N LYS A 167 -3.52 6.09 -13.01
CA LYS A 167 -2.96 4.88 -13.63
C LYS A 167 -3.97 4.29 -14.60
N ASN A 168 -3.53 3.99 -15.82
CA ASN A 168 -4.35 3.34 -16.82
C ASN A 168 -3.84 1.92 -17.04
N PHE A 169 -4.77 0.96 -17.07
CA PHE A 169 -4.50 -0.41 -17.41
C PHE A 169 -5.30 -0.79 -18.66
N THR A 170 -4.71 -1.59 -19.52
CA THR A 170 -5.40 -2.18 -20.67
C THR A 170 -5.63 -3.65 -20.38
N PHE A 171 -6.87 -4.09 -20.49
CA PHE A 171 -7.21 -5.49 -20.32
C PHE A 171 -6.79 -6.29 -21.57
N ASN A 172 -6.06 -7.38 -21.38
CA ASN A 172 -5.52 -8.21 -22.44
C ASN A 172 -6.09 -9.64 -22.47
N ASN A 173 -7.16 -9.90 -21.71
CA ASN A 173 -7.83 -11.20 -21.57
C ASN A 173 -6.91 -12.34 -21.08
N SER A 174 -5.81 -12.03 -20.43
CA SER A 174 -4.93 -13.01 -19.78
C SER A 174 -5.45 -13.34 -18.38
N LEU A 175 -5.49 -14.64 -18.04
CA LEU A 175 -5.90 -15.11 -16.70
C LEU A 175 -4.95 -14.64 -15.59
N ASP A 176 -3.71 -14.32 -15.94
CA ASP A 176 -2.67 -13.90 -14.97
C ASP A 176 -2.50 -12.38 -14.90
N GLN A 177 -3.37 -11.61 -15.55
CA GLN A 177 -3.24 -10.16 -15.55
C GLN A 177 -3.51 -9.59 -14.17
N LYS A 178 -2.53 -8.82 -13.64
CA LYS A 178 -2.61 -8.13 -12.35
C LYS A 178 -2.68 -6.62 -12.56
N PHE A 179 -3.54 -5.96 -11.80
CA PHE A 179 -3.70 -4.51 -11.83
C PHE A 179 -3.05 -3.90 -10.59
N ILE A 180 -1.72 -3.77 -10.62
CA ILE A 180 -0.92 -3.30 -9.48
C ILE A 180 -0.74 -1.79 -9.57
N LEU A 181 -1.06 -1.11 -8.47
CA LEU A 181 -0.70 0.27 -8.21
C LEU A 181 0.72 0.29 -7.65
N ASP A 182 1.69 0.74 -8.46
CA ASP A 182 3.13 0.62 -8.16
C ASP A 182 3.63 1.59 -7.10
N ASN A 183 2.76 2.48 -6.61
CA ASN A 183 3.13 3.48 -5.64
C ASN A 183 2.85 3.01 -4.22
N PRO A 184 3.86 2.87 -3.34
CA PRO A 184 3.67 2.44 -1.95
C PRO A 184 3.12 3.54 -1.03
N PHE A 185 3.02 4.79 -1.53
CA PHE A 185 2.60 5.96 -0.74
C PHE A 185 1.17 6.41 -1.05
N ILE A 186 0.32 5.52 -1.56
CA ILE A 186 -1.06 5.86 -1.89
C ILE A 186 -1.96 5.81 -0.66
N ASP A 187 -2.97 6.67 -0.68
CA ASP A 187 -4.11 6.56 0.21
C ASP A 187 -5.21 5.76 -0.47
N THR A 188 -5.41 4.54 0.00
CA THR A 188 -6.40 3.62 -0.61
C THR A 188 -7.85 4.05 -0.41
N SER A 189 -8.13 4.94 0.55
CA SER A 189 -9.47 5.47 0.78
C SER A 189 -9.92 6.47 -0.30
N THR A 190 -8.95 7.03 -1.04
CA THR A 190 -9.19 8.02 -2.10
C THR A 190 -9.15 7.43 -3.52
N ILE A 191 -9.07 6.09 -3.63
CA ILE A 191 -9.02 5.43 -4.92
C ILE A 191 -10.40 5.43 -5.59
N HIS A 192 -10.46 5.96 -6.80
CA HIS A 192 -11.62 5.87 -7.69
C HIS A 192 -11.29 4.97 -8.88
N VAL A 193 -12.04 3.89 -9.04
CA VAL A 193 -11.84 2.93 -10.12
C VAL A 193 -12.94 3.08 -11.17
N TYR A 194 -12.49 3.31 -12.39
CA TYR A 194 -13.39 3.44 -13.53
C TYR A 194 -13.04 2.41 -14.59
N VAL A 195 -14.06 1.73 -15.07
CA VAL A 195 -13.94 0.77 -16.17
C VAL A 195 -14.60 1.34 -17.41
N LYS A 196 -13.87 1.35 -18.52
CA LYS A 196 -14.35 1.82 -19.80
C LYS A 196 -14.60 0.60 -20.70
N GLY A 197 -15.85 0.41 -21.12
CA GLY A 197 -16.22 -0.63 -22.08
C GLY A 197 -15.92 -0.23 -23.53
N ASP A 198 -16.02 -1.17 -24.45
CA ASP A 198 -15.75 -0.98 -25.89
C ASP A 198 -16.63 0.11 -26.53
N ALA A 199 -17.85 0.29 -26.02
CA ALA A 199 -18.77 1.34 -26.46
C ALA A 199 -18.41 2.74 -25.92
N GLY A 200 -17.28 2.88 -25.22
CA GLY A 200 -16.81 4.17 -24.67
C GLY A 200 -17.48 4.62 -23.37
N SER A 201 -18.47 3.88 -22.88
CA SER A 201 -19.13 4.20 -21.60
C SER A 201 -18.18 3.98 -20.43
N LYS A 202 -17.95 5.03 -19.63
CA LYS A 202 -17.17 4.97 -18.39
C LYS A 202 -18.11 4.63 -17.23
N ARG A 203 -17.78 3.63 -16.44
CA ARG A 203 -18.55 3.20 -15.27
C ARG A 203 -17.66 3.18 -14.06
N GLU A 204 -18.14 3.73 -12.97
CA GLU A 204 -17.47 3.69 -11.67
C GLU A 204 -17.74 2.35 -10.96
N TYR A 205 -16.69 1.85 -10.32
CA TYR A 205 -16.73 0.65 -9.48
C TYR A 205 -16.41 1.05 -8.05
N LEU A 206 -17.12 0.48 -7.09
CA LEU A 206 -16.98 0.77 -5.67
C LEU A 206 -16.14 -0.30 -4.99
N ILE A 207 -15.39 0.10 -3.98
CA ILE A 207 -14.66 -0.87 -3.15
C ILE A 207 -15.65 -1.73 -2.36
N SER A 208 -15.38 -3.02 -2.27
CA SER A 208 -16.14 -3.95 -1.42
C SER A 208 -15.20 -4.78 -0.58
N ASP A 209 -15.54 -4.94 0.69
CA ASP A 209 -14.85 -5.82 1.62
C ASP A 209 -15.60 -7.15 1.82
N ASP A 210 -16.84 -7.25 1.30
CA ASP A 210 -17.71 -8.41 1.45
C ASP A 210 -18.02 -9.07 0.09
N ILE A 211 -17.80 -10.38 0.01
CA ILE A 211 -18.04 -11.19 -1.18
C ILE A 211 -19.47 -11.77 -1.19
N SER A 212 -20.16 -11.77 -0.06
CA SER A 212 -21.40 -12.55 0.14
C SER A 212 -22.59 -12.07 -0.69
N ASN A 213 -22.61 -10.81 -1.11
CA ASN A 213 -23.75 -10.19 -1.80
C ASN A 213 -23.40 -9.69 -3.21
N ILE A 214 -22.36 -10.26 -3.84
CA ILE A 214 -21.90 -9.86 -5.16
C ILE A 214 -22.49 -10.77 -6.21
N ASP A 215 -23.13 -10.17 -7.20
CA ASP A 215 -23.66 -10.84 -8.38
C ASP A 215 -22.95 -10.39 -9.67
N SER A 216 -23.38 -10.96 -10.79
CA SER A 216 -22.84 -10.66 -12.10
C SER A 216 -23.05 -9.22 -12.57
N THR A 217 -23.88 -8.45 -11.93
CA THR A 217 -24.20 -7.05 -12.26
C THR A 217 -23.52 -6.06 -11.33
N SER A 218 -22.95 -6.54 -10.23
CA SER A 218 -22.32 -5.73 -9.20
C SER A 218 -21.05 -5.07 -9.73
N ARG A 219 -20.96 -3.76 -9.56
CA ARG A 219 -19.79 -2.95 -9.97
C ARG A 219 -18.91 -2.71 -8.77
N VAL A 220 -18.17 -3.73 -8.40
CA VAL A 220 -17.30 -3.68 -7.24
C VAL A 220 -15.88 -4.13 -7.59
N TYR A 221 -14.94 -3.65 -6.82
CA TYR A 221 -13.56 -4.13 -6.83
C TYR A 221 -13.09 -4.42 -5.42
N PHE A 222 -12.11 -5.29 -5.32
CA PHE A 222 -11.40 -5.60 -4.09
C PHE A 222 -10.01 -5.01 -4.15
N LEU A 223 -9.51 -4.59 -3.00
CA LEU A 223 -8.17 -4.08 -2.86
C LEU A 223 -7.36 -5.03 -1.99
N GLN A 224 -6.19 -5.40 -2.47
CA GLN A 224 -5.30 -6.30 -1.76
C GLN A 224 -3.89 -5.70 -1.72
N GLU A 225 -3.29 -5.61 -0.52
CA GLU A 225 -1.88 -5.27 -0.42
C GLU A 225 -1.04 -6.43 -0.96
N VAL A 226 -0.07 -6.12 -1.79
CA VAL A 226 0.94 -7.02 -2.32
C VAL A 226 2.31 -6.64 -1.77
N GLN A 227 3.38 -7.18 -2.30
CA GLN A 227 4.74 -6.89 -1.86
C GLN A 227 5.06 -5.38 -1.95
N ASP A 228 5.94 -4.88 -1.07
CA ASP A 228 6.46 -3.50 -1.04
C ASP A 228 5.39 -2.42 -0.80
N GLU A 229 4.39 -2.68 0.05
CA GLU A 229 3.30 -1.74 0.35
C GLU A 229 2.50 -1.30 -0.90
N LYS A 230 2.56 -2.05 -2.00
CA LYS A 230 1.78 -1.80 -3.21
C LYS A 230 0.42 -2.46 -3.11
N TYR A 231 -0.51 -2.01 -3.92
CA TYR A 231 -1.89 -2.51 -3.90
C TYR A 231 -2.30 -3.07 -5.25
N GLU A 232 -2.96 -4.22 -5.23
CA GLU A 232 -3.57 -4.86 -6.39
C GLU A 232 -5.07 -4.62 -6.36
N ILE A 233 -5.60 -4.14 -7.48
CA ILE A 233 -7.04 -4.05 -7.71
C ILE A 233 -7.50 -5.37 -8.32
N ARG A 234 -8.49 -6.01 -7.69
CA ARG A 234 -9.06 -7.28 -8.15
C ARG A 234 -10.54 -7.11 -8.42
N PHE A 235 -11.00 -7.69 -9.50
CA PHE A 235 -12.41 -7.79 -9.85
C PHE A 235 -12.90 -9.23 -9.60
N GLY A 236 -14.21 -9.40 -9.35
CA GLY A 236 -14.79 -10.73 -9.14
C GLY A 236 -14.65 -11.63 -10.36
N ASP A 237 -14.42 -12.92 -10.14
CA ASP A 237 -14.39 -13.93 -11.19
C ASP A 237 -15.81 -14.18 -11.76
N GLY A 238 -15.92 -14.32 -13.06
CA GLY A 238 -17.10 -14.89 -13.71
C GLY A 238 -17.84 -13.99 -14.66
N ILE A 239 -17.33 -12.80 -14.94
CA ILE A 239 -17.87 -11.98 -16.01
C ILE A 239 -16.76 -11.67 -16.98
N THR A 240 -16.85 -12.32 -18.12
CA THR A 240 -16.14 -11.90 -19.31
C THR A 240 -16.66 -10.51 -19.69
N VAL A 241 -16.10 -9.49 -19.09
CA VAL A 241 -16.39 -8.13 -19.50
C VAL A 241 -15.29 -7.76 -20.47
N SER A 242 -15.66 -7.50 -21.68
CA SER A 242 -14.78 -6.94 -22.71
C SER A 242 -14.45 -5.50 -22.30
N TYR A 243 -13.44 -5.33 -21.45
CA TYR A 243 -13.00 -4.01 -21.02
C TYR A 243 -11.66 -3.68 -21.66
N THR A 244 -11.63 -2.61 -22.40
CA THR A 244 -10.41 -2.14 -23.07
C THR A 244 -9.55 -1.23 -22.21
N HIS A 245 -10.11 -0.54 -21.20
CA HIS A 245 -9.35 0.42 -20.38
C HIS A 245 -9.87 0.51 -18.95
N LEU A 246 -9.03 0.15 -18.00
CA LEU A 246 -9.22 0.42 -16.57
C LEU A 246 -8.47 1.70 -16.20
N ARG A 247 -9.14 2.61 -15.49
CA ARG A 247 -8.51 3.81 -14.91
C ARG A 247 -8.68 3.78 -13.40
N ALA A 248 -7.60 3.66 -12.68
CA ALA A 248 -7.54 3.91 -11.26
C ALA A 248 -7.00 5.33 -11.01
N HIS A 249 -7.65 6.04 -10.11
CA HIS A 249 -7.22 7.35 -9.65
C HIS A 249 -6.78 7.21 -8.19
N GLU A 250 -5.60 7.67 -7.89
CA GLU A 250 -5.00 7.58 -6.57
C GLU A 250 -4.46 8.93 -6.12
N THR A 251 -4.50 9.20 -4.82
CA THR A 251 -3.84 10.36 -4.22
C THR A 251 -2.54 9.90 -3.57
N GLN A 252 -1.43 10.51 -3.95
CA GLN A 252 -0.13 10.23 -3.37
C GLN A 252 0.12 11.17 -2.19
N THR A 253 0.38 10.59 -1.00
CA THR A 253 0.87 11.33 0.17
C THR A 253 2.39 11.46 0.13
N HIS A 254 2.90 12.64 0.40
CA HIS A 254 4.33 12.92 0.57
C HIS A 254 4.68 13.15 2.03
#